data_2780aae11917b1e7ceef8ecbf8daab33
#
_entry.id   2780aae11917b1e7ceef8ecbf8daab33
#
_cell.length_a   1.000
_cell.length_b   1.000
_cell.length_c   1.000
_cell.angle_alpha   90.00
_cell.angle_beta   90.00
_cell.angle_gamma   90.00
#
_symmetry.space_group_name_H-M   'P 1'
#
loop_
_entity.id
_entity.type
_entity.pdbx_description
1 polymer ?
#
loop_
_entity_poly.entity_id
_entity_poly.type
_entity_poly.pdbx_seq_one_letter_code
_entity_poly.pdbx_strand_id
1 'polypeptide(L)'
;MLELDLKLTARQALDECQRRGIVVRSERELAGRTGSHHWHLRIPGRPGTLELNEWQNRVWVKVHPLRDGGWATALATELSRRHG
;
A
#
# COMPACT_ATOMS: atom_id res chain seq x y z
N MET A 1 -4.00 -0.38 13.97
CA MET A 1 -3.54 -0.62 12.59
C MET A 1 -4.62 -0.18 11.61
N LEU A 2 -4.27 0.65 10.64
CA LEU A 2 -5.20 1.09 9.61
C LEU A 2 -5.20 0.08 8.46
N GLU A 3 -6.39 -0.30 7.99
CA GLU A 3 -6.54 -1.20 6.85
C GLU A 3 -7.76 -0.74 6.05
N LEU A 4 -7.57 -0.39 4.78
CA LEU A 4 -8.60 0.19 3.93
C LEU A 4 -8.63 -0.51 2.57
N ASP A 5 -9.82 -0.94 2.13
CA ASP A 5 -10.02 -1.52 0.81
C ASP A 5 -10.01 -0.45 -0.28
N LEU A 6 -9.49 -0.81 -1.44
CA LEU A 6 -9.45 0.05 -2.62
C LEU A 6 -10.18 -0.60 -3.77
N LYS A 7 -10.93 0.20 -4.53
CA LYS A 7 -11.65 -0.24 -5.74
C LYS A 7 -10.85 0.12 -7.00
N LEU A 8 -9.63 -0.40 -7.08
CA LEU A 8 -8.77 -0.25 -8.25
C LEU A 8 -7.84 -1.45 -8.30
N THR A 9 -7.13 -1.63 -9.41
CA THR A 9 -6.17 -2.72 -9.50
C THR A 9 -4.90 -2.36 -8.75
N ALA A 10 -4.13 -3.39 -8.36
CA ALA A 10 -2.83 -3.15 -7.73
C ALA A 10 -1.90 -2.36 -8.64
N ARG A 11 -1.95 -2.62 -9.96
CA ARG A 11 -1.15 -1.87 -10.94
C ARG A 11 -1.50 -0.38 -10.90
N GLN A 12 -2.79 -0.05 -10.88
CA GLN A 12 -3.23 1.34 -10.81
C GLN A 12 -2.77 2.01 -9.52
N ALA A 13 -2.84 1.29 -8.39
CA ALA A 13 -2.37 1.81 -7.11
C ALA A 13 -0.87 2.05 -7.12
N LEU A 14 -0.09 1.11 -7.66
CA LEU A 14 1.36 1.25 -7.77
C LEU A 14 1.74 2.43 -8.67
N ASP A 15 1.07 2.57 -9.82
CA ASP A 15 1.33 3.67 -10.74
C ASP A 15 1.05 5.03 -10.08
N GLU A 16 -0.04 5.13 -9.32
CA GLU A 16 -0.37 6.36 -8.61
C GLU A 16 0.68 6.69 -7.54
N CYS A 17 1.13 5.69 -6.79
CA CYS A 17 2.19 5.87 -5.80
C CYS A 17 3.50 6.31 -6.46
N GLN A 18 3.87 5.68 -7.57
CA GLN A 18 5.10 6.02 -8.27
C GLN A 18 5.10 7.45 -8.80
N ARG A 19 3.95 7.94 -9.26
CA ARG A 19 3.82 9.34 -9.69
C ARG A 19 4.04 10.33 -8.55
N ARG A 20 3.89 9.88 -7.30
CA ARG A 20 4.13 10.69 -6.10
C ARG A 20 5.54 10.50 -5.53
N GLY A 21 6.43 9.80 -6.25
CA GLY A 21 7.78 9.53 -5.76
C GLY A 21 7.88 8.42 -4.73
N ILE A 22 6.83 7.62 -4.58
CA ILE A 22 6.80 6.49 -3.66
C ILE A 22 7.25 5.26 -4.43
N VAL A 23 8.21 4.52 -3.88
CA VAL A 23 8.84 3.39 -4.58
C VAL A 23 8.60 2.08 -3.86
N VAL A 24 8.66 0.98 -4.62
CA VAL A 24 8.57 -0.37 -4.05
C VAL A 24 9.89 -0.70 -3.37
N ARG A 25 9.83 -1.05 -2.09
CA ARG A 25 10.96 -1.55 -1.32
C ARG A 25 11.10 -3.06 -1.46
N SER A 26 9.97 -3.77 -1.39
CA SER A 26 9.95 -5.22 -1.50
C SER A 26 8.59 -5.69 -1.98
N GLU A 27 8.57 -6.88 -2.61
CA GLU A 27 7.35 -7.57 -2.98
C GLU A 27 7.45 -9.00 -2.49
N ARG A 28 6.37 -9.50 -1.87
CA ARG A 28 6.31 -10.86 -1.31
C ARG A 28 4.92 -11.43 -1.48
N GLU A 29 4.80 -12.72 -1.25
CA GLU A 29 3.53 -13.39 -1.09
C GLU A 29 3.12 -13.34 0.39
N LEU A 30 1.83 -13.15 0.67
CA LEU A 30 1.31 -13.19 2.04
C LEU A 30 1.33 -14.64 2.53
N ALA A 31 1.73 -14.83 3.78
CA ALA A 31 1.78 -16.15 4.39
C ALA A 31 0.41 -16.84 4.35
N GLY A 32 0.36 -18.07 3.85
CA GLY A 32 -0.88 -18.85 3.76
C GLY A 32 -1.84 -18.40 2.68
N ARG A 33 -1.44 -17.47 1.80
CA ARG A 33 -2.29 -16.94 0.72
C ARG A 33 -1.57 -17.04 -0.61
N THR A 34 -1.55 -18.23 -1.17
CA THR A 34 -0.90 -18.51 -2.44
C THR A 34 -1.47 -17.64 -3.55
N GLY A 35 -0.57 -17.03 -4.34
CA GLY A 35 -0.96 -16.12 -5.41
C GLY A 35 -1.21 -14.68 -4.96
N SER A 36 -1.03 -14.38 -3.68
CA SER A 36 -1.14 -13.02 -3.19
C SER A 36 0.10 -12.20 -3.52
N HIS A 37 -0.07 -10.87 -3.51
CA HIS A 37 1.03 -9.94 -3.63
C HIS A 37 1.00 -8.97 -2.45
N HIS A 38 2.16 -8.72 -1.88
CA HIS A 38 2.34 -7.85 -0.73
C HIS A 38 3.54 -6.95 -1.00
N TRP A 39 3.28 -5.66 -1.19
CA TRP A 39 4.32 -4.67 -1.47
C TRP A 39 4.54 -3.77 -0.26
N HIS A 40 5.80 -3.57 0.09
CA HIS A 40 6.19 -2.51 1.00
C HIS A 40 6.64 -1.31 0.17
N LEU A 41 5.97 -0.18 0.36
CA LEU A 41 6.24 1.06 -0.36
C LEU A 41 6.88 2.07 0.59
N ARG A 42 7.80 2.87 0.07
CA ARG A 42 8.49 3.88 0.87
C ARG A 42 8.70 5.16 0.07
N ILE A 43 8.94 6.25 0.77
CA ILE A 43 9.46 7.49 0.19
C ILE A 43 10.96 7.52 0.46
N PRO A 44 11.82 7.58 -0.58
CA PRO A 44 13.27 7.62 -0.38
C PRO A 44 13.67 8.74 0.56
N GLY A 45 14.55 8.43 1.53
CA GLY A 45 15.04 9.41 2.50
C GLY A 45 14.09 9.73 3.64
N ARG A 46 12.90 9.11 3.69
CA ARG A 46 11.93 9.32 4.77
C ARG A 46 11.62 8.01 5.50
N PRO A 47 11.32 8.07 6.80
CA PRO A 47 10.81 6.90 7.52
C PRO A 47 9.39 6.61 7.09
N GLY A 48 8.91 5.41 7.42
CA GLY A 48 7.54 5.02 7.18
C GLY A 48 7.41 4.00 6.05
N THR A 49 6.31 3.26 6.10
CA THR A 49 5.99 2.21 5.11
C THR A 49 4.49 2.18 4.90
N LEU A 50 4.08 2.16 3.64
CA LEU A 50 2.72 1.83 3.24
C LEU A 50 2.74 0.42 2.68
N GLU A 51 1.85 -0.44 3.16
CA GLU A 51 1.70 -1.79 2.65
C GLU A 51 0.54 -1.82 1.67
N LEU A 52 0.79 -2.32 0.47
CA LEU A 52 -0.23 -2.56 -0.55
C LEU A 52 -0.36 -4.06 -0.74
N ASN A 53 -1.58 -4.55 -0.78
CA ASN A 53 -1.86 -5.98 -0.85
C ASN A 53 -2.88 -6.28 -1.94
N GLU A 54 -2.72 -7.45 -2.57
CA GLU A 54 -3.67 -7.98 -3.54
C GLU A 54 -3.81 -9.48 -3.34
N TRP A 55 -5.06 -9.95 -3.27
CA TRP A 55 -5.37 -11.37 -3.23
C TRP A 55 -6.83 -11.60 -3.61
N GLN A 56 -7.09 -12.54 -4.51
CA GLN A 56 -8.44 -12.94 -4.91
C GLN A 56 -9.31 -11.73 -5.29
N ASN A 57 -8.79 -10.88 -6.18
CA ASN A 57 -9.45 -9.66 -6.68
C ASN A 57 -9.69 -8.59 -5.62
N ARG A 58 -9.18 -8.75 -4.41
CA ARG A 58 -9.21 -7.72 -3.38
C ARG A 58 -7.89 -6.97 -3.37
N VAL A 59 -7.98 -5.63 -3.32
CA VAL A 59 -6.83 -4.74 -3.15
C VAL A 59 -7.05 -3.91 -1.90
N TRP A 60 -6.06 -3.83 -1.04
CA TRP A 60 -6.18 -3.02 0.18
C TRP A 60 -4.82 -2.46 0.60
N VAL A 61 -4.87 -1.35 1.32
CA VAL A 61 -3.68 -0.74 1.92
C VAL A 61 -3.71 -0.93 3.42
N LYS A 62 -2.53 -0.98 4.01
CA LYS A 62 -2.35 -1.23 5.43
C LYS A 62 -1.22 -0.37 5.95
N VAL A 63 -1.42 0.26 7.12
CA VAL A 63 -0.41 1.07 7.77
C VAL A 63 -0.27 0.62 9.22
N HIS A 64 0.94 0.21 9.59
CA HIS A 64 1.26 -0.07 10.98
C HIS A 64 1.50 1.24 11.72
N PRO A 65 0.90 1.45 12.93
CA PRO A 65 1.01 2.74 13.63
C PRO A 65 2.45 3.20 13.85
N LEU A 66 3.36 2.26 14.11
CA LEU A 66 4.77 2.57 14.35
C LEU A 66 5.56 2.83 13.07
N ARG A 67 4.94 2.67 11.89
CA ARG A 67 5.61 2.83 10.60
C ARG A 67 4.91 3.85 9.72
N ASP A 68 4.15 4.76 10.32
CA ASP A 68 3.43 5.77 9.54
C ASP A 68 4.38 6.79 8.89
N GLY A 69 5.45 7.16 9.58
CA GLY A 69 6.43 8.10 9.05
C GLY A 69 5.90 9.50 8.75
N GLY A 70 4.70 9.82 9.21
CA GLY A 70 4.07 11.11 8.97
C GLY A 70 3.37 11.22 7.61
N TRP A 71 3.31 10.17 6.81
CA TRP A 71 2.72 10.25 5.46
C TRP A 71 1.84 9.05 5.08
N ALA A 72 2.14 7.86 5.62
CA ALA A 72 1.51 6.64 5.11
C ALA A 72 0.01 6.58 5.39
N THR A 73 -0.42 6.95 6.59
CA THR A 73 -1.85 7.00 6.94
C THR A 73 -2.59 8.03 6.09
N ALA A 74 -1.98 9.20 5.89
CA ALA A 74 -2.60 10.25 5.07
C ALA A 74 -2.77 9.78 3.63
N LEU A 75 -1.77 9.12 3.07
CA LEU A 75 -1.86 8.58 1.71
C LEU A 75 -2.89 7.46 1.61
N ALA A 76 -2.89 6.52 2.56
CA ALA A 76 -3.87 5.43 2.58
C ALA A 76 -5.29 5.98 2.63
N THR A 77 -5.53 6.97 3.47
CA THR A 77 -6.83 7.61 3.61
C THR A 77 -7.24 8.32 2.31
N GLU A 78 -6.31 9.02 1.67
CA GLU A 78 -6.58 9.68 0.40
C GLU A 78 -6.91 8.68 -0.71
N LEU A 79 -6.14 7.60 -0.83
CA LEU A 79 -6.40 6.56 -1.82
C LEU A 79 -7.78 5.94 -1.60
N SER A 80 -8.13 5.64 -0.36
CA SER A 80 -9.44 5.08 -0.03
C SER A 80 -10.57 6.05 -0.33
N ARG A 81 -10.38 7.34 -0.04
CA ARG A 81 -11.39 8.37 -0.34
C ARG A 81 -11.63 8.51 -1.84
N ARG A 82 -10.59 8.39 -2.67
CA ARG A 82 -10.70 8.53 -4.12
C ARG A 82 -11.13 7.23 -4.82
N HIS A 83 -10.78 6.08 -4.25
CA HIS A 83 -10.93 4.78 -4.89
C HIS A 83 -11.59 3.73 -3.98
N GLY A 84 -12.21 4.17 -2.93
CA GLY A 84 -12.84 3.26 -1.96
C GLY A 84 -14.29 2.87 -2.22
#